data_d74b52bed356e3d551b8d4a03c23e1da
#
_entry.id   d74b52bed356e3d551b8d4a03c23e1da
#
_cell.length_a   1.000
_cell.length_b   1.000
_cell.length_c   1.000
_cell.angle_alpha   90.00
_cell.angle_beta   90.00
_cell.angle_gamma   90.00
#
_symmetry.space_group_name_H-M   'P 1'
#
loop_
_entity.id
_entity.type
_entity.pdbx_description
1 polymer ?
#
loop_
_entity_poly.entity_id
_entity_poly.type
_entity_poly.pdbx_seq_one_letter_code
_entity_poly.pdbx_strand_id
1 'polypeptide(L)'
;IYDDFLAYLKRQGFDVPASLLERDVTQAHEFCAELVPVFKYIYENAADNWGAYEACEELVDLEDNFQLWRFRHLRTVQRTIGMKSGTGGSSGAAFLQKALELTFFPELFAVRTEIGQ
;
A
#
# COMPACT_ATOMS: atom_id res chain seq x y z
N ILE A 1 -0.17 -9.68 3.77
CA ILE A 1 -0.68 -8.70 4.77
C ILE A 1 -1.98 -8.07 4.30
N TYR A 2 -2.01 -7.52 3.09
CA TYR A 2 -3.20 -6.83 2.59
C TYR A 2 -4.38 -7.80 2.41
N ASP A 3 -4.11 -9.00 1.94
CA ASP A 3 -5.16 -10.02 1.78
C ASP A 3 -5.76 -10.43 3.13
N ASP A 4 -4.94 -10.56 4.14
CA ASP A 4 -5.40 -10.86 5.51
C ASP A 4 -6.25 -9.71 6.06
N PHE A 5 -5.85 -8.47 5.78
CA PHE A 5 -6.60 -7.29 6.19
C PHE A 5 -7.98 -7.24 5.50
N LEU A 6 -8.03 -7.52 4.20
CA LEU A 6 -9.30 -7.55 3.47
C LEU A 6 -10.22 -8.65 3.99
N ALA A 7 -9.66 -9.82 4.33
CA ALA A 7 -10.44 -10.89 4.95
C ALA A 7 -10.99 -10.47 6.32
N TYR A 8 -10.18 -9.74 7.11
CA TYR A 8 -10.62 -9.17 8.37
C TYR A 8 -11.80 -8.22 8.17
N LEU A 9 -11.72 -7.32 7.19
CA LEU A 9 -12.81 -6.40 6.89
C LEU A 9 -14.10 -7.16 6.52
N LYS A 10 -13.98 -8.22 5.75
CA LYS A 10 -15.14 -9.04 5.38
C LYS A 10 -15.79 -9.66 6.61
N ARG A 11 -14.98 -10.17 7.55
CA ARG A 11 -15.50 -10.74 8.80
C ARG A 11 -16.19 -9.70 9.66
N GLN A 12 -15.77 -8.43 9.56
CA GLN A 12 -16.40 -7.32 10.29
C GLN A 12 -17.66 -6.80 9.60
N GLY A 13 -18.06 -7.36 8.47
CA GLY A 13 -19.29 -7.00 7.78
C GLY A 13 -19.13 -5.93 6.71
N PHE A 14 -17.91 -5.52 6.38
CA PHE A 14 -17.68 -4.56 5.32
C PHE A 14 -17.81 -5.23 3.94
N ASP A 15 -18.21 -4.45 2.95
CA ASP A 15 -18.49 -4.92 1.60
C ASP A 15 -17.20 -5.02 0.77
N VAL A 16 -16.45 -6.10 0.96
CA VAL A 16 -15.23 -6.37 0.24
C VAL A 16 -15.55 -7.24 -0.97
N PRO A 17 -15.15 -6.84 -2.21
CA PRO A 17 -15.41 -7.65 -3.39
C PRO A 17 -14.85 -9.07 -3.26
N ALA A 18 -15.66 -10.07 -3.60
CA ALA A 18 -15.26 -11.47 -3.49
C ALA A 18 -14.05 -11.79 -4.36
N SER A 19 -13.89 -11.12 -5.49
CA SER A 19 -12.75 -11.31 -6.38
C SER A 19 -11.42 -11.02 -5.70
N LEU A 20 -11.39 -10.10 -4.74
CA LEU A 20 -10.19 -9.78 -3.99
C LEU A 20 -9.85 -10.84 -2.95
N LEU A 21 -10.84 -11.54 -2.43
CA LEU A 21 -10.64 -12.61 -1.45
C LEU A 21 -10.18 -13.92 -2.10
N GLU A 22 -10.46 -14.07 -3.39
CA GLU A 22 -10.16 -15.28 -4.17
C GLU A 22 -9.01 -15.09 -5.15
N ARG A 23 -8.38 -13.92 -5.13
CA ARG A 23 -7.31 -13.62 -6.09
C ARG A 23 -6.08 -14.49 -5.87
N ASP A 24 -5.30 -14.67 -6.93
CA ASP A 24 -4.02 -15.36 -6.86
C ASP A 24 -3.02 -14.45 -6.13
N VAL A 25 -2.63 -14.85 -4.91
CA VAL A 25 -1.72 -14.07 -4.06
C VAL A 25 -0.30 -13.99 -4.61
N THR A 26 0.03 -14.79 -5.64
CA THR A 26 1.33 -14.69 -6.30
C THR A 26 1.39 -13.53 -7.29
N GLN A 27 0.26 -12.94 -7.63
CA GLN A 27 0.17 -11.78 -8.50
C GLN A 27 0.13 -10.50 -7.68
N ALA A 28 0.69 -9.40 -8.24
CA ALA A 28 0.64 -8.11 -7.59
C ALA A 28 -0.81 -7.63 -7.47
N HIS A 29 -1.11 -6.98 -6.36
CA HIS A 29 -2.42 -6.38 -6.17
C HIS A 29 -2.62 -5.22 -7.15
N GLU A 30 -3.78 -5.20 -7.82
CA GLU A 30 -4.17 -4.12 -8.70
C GLU A 30 -5.16 -3.19 -7.99
N PHE A 31 -5.12 -1.89 -8.33
CA PHE A 31 -6.04 -0.92 -7.75
C PHE A 31 -7.49 -1.34 -7.97
N CYS A 32 -8.27 -1.34 -6.90
CA CYS A 32 -9.68 -1.69 -6.94
C CYS A 32 -10.51 -0.51 -6.45
N ALA A 33 -11.18 0.19 -7.36
CA ALA A 33 -11.98 1.37 -7.03
C ALA A 33 -13.12 1.05 -6.07
N GLU A 34 -13.59 -0.20 -6.03
CA GLU A 34 -14.69 -0.60 -5.14
C GLU A 34 -14.29 -0.60 -3.67
N LEU A 35 -12.99 -0.63 -3.35
CA LEU A 35 -12.51 -0.52 -1.97
C LEU A 35 -12.51 0.91 -1.45
N VAL A 36 -12.43 1.90 -2.33
CA VAL A 36 -12.36 3.30 -1.90
C VAL A 36 -13.57 3.72 -1.06
N PRO A 37 -14.81 3.43 -1.46
CA PRO A 37 -15.98 3.75 -0.61
C PRO A 37 -15.96 3.04 0.73
N VAL A 38 -15.44 1.81 0.80
CA VAL A 38 -15.34 1.05 2.05
C VAL A 38 -14.40 1.77 3.02
N PHE A 39 -13.22 2.15 2.56
CA PHE A 39 -12.26 2.87 3.39
C PHE A 39 -12.76 4.26 3.75
N LYS A 40 -13.41 4.95 2.82
CA LYS A 40 -14.00 6.26 3.09
C LYS A 40 -15.01 6.17 4.24
N TYR A 41 -15.87 5.15 4.23
CA TYR A 41 -16.83 4.94 5.30
C TYR A 41 -16.13 4.72 6.64
N ILE A 42 -15.06 3.92 6.66
CA ILE A 42 -14.30 3.65 7.88
C ILE A 42 -13.70 4.95 8.44
N TYR A 43 -13.10 5.77 7.59
CA TYR A 43 -12.47 7.01 8.04
C TYR A 43 -13.49 8.05 8.50
N GLU A 44 -14.62 8.15 7.83
CA GLU A 44 -15.66 9.12 8.20
C GLU A 44 -16.47 8.69 9.42
N ASN A 45 -16.45 7.42 9.77
CA ASN A 45 -17.15 6.86 10.92
C ASN A 45 -16.19 6.13 11.86
N ALA A 46 -15.03 6.72 12.11
CA ALA A 46 -13.96 6.09 12.87
C ALA A 46 -14.38 5.69 14.28
N ALA A 47 -15.20 6.49 14.95
CA ALA A 47 -15.63 6.20 16.32
C ALA A 47 -16.43 4.89 16.41
N ASP A 48 -17.24 4.60 15.39
CA ASP A 48 -18.04 3.38 15.34
C ASP A 48 -17.28 2.18 14.78
N ASN A 49 -16.14 2.44 14.14
CA ASN A 49 -15.35 1.40 13.45
C ASN A 49 -13.88 1.50 13.86
N TRP A 50 -13.61 1.69 15.15
CA TRP A 50 -12.28 2.01 15.65
C TRP A 50 -11.24 0.95 15.31
N GLY A 51 -11.58 -0.34 15.45
CA GLY A 51 -10.65 -1.41 15.11
C GLY A 51 -10.23 -1.40 13.65
N ALA A 52 -11.19 -1.20 12.74
CA ALA A 52 -10.90 -1.13 11.31
C ALA A 52 -10.12 0.14 10.98
N TYR A 53 -10.44 1.26 11.63
CA TYR A 53 -9.71 2.52 11.45
C TYR A 53 -8.26 2.39 11.87
N GLU A 54 -7.99 1.83 13.06
CA GLU A 54 -6.63 1.60 13.52
C GLU A 54 -5.86 0.69 12.58
N ALA A 55 -6.48 -0.37 12.08
CA ALA A 55 -5.83 -1.28 11.15
C ALA A 55 -5.46 -0.57 9.84
N CYS A 56 -6.34 0.29 9.32
CA CYS A 56 -6.02 1.10 8.14
C CYS A 56 -4.82 2.01 8.39
N GLU A 57 -4.78 2.67 9.54
CA GLU A 57 -3.68 3.58 9.88
C GLU A 57 -2.37 2.82 10.06
N GLU A 58 -2.41 1.61 10.64
CA GLU A 58 -1.22 0.77 10.76
C GLU A 58 -0.67 0.37 9.39
N LEU A 59 -1.53 0.08 8.42
CA LEU A 59 -1.08 -0.22 7.06
C LEU A 59 -0.44 0.99 6.39
N VAL A 60 -1.01 2.18 6.60
CA VAL A 60 -0.42 3.42 6.08
C VAL A 60 0.96 3.65 6.69
N ASP A 61 1.09 3.47 8.01
CA ASP A 61 2.37 3.62 8.69
C ASP A 61 3.39 2.60 8.18
N LEU A 62 2.96 1.38 7.94
CA LEU A 62 3.83 0.33 7.39
C LEU A 62 4.34 0.73 6.02
N GLU A 63 3.48 1.24 5.15
CA GLU A 63 3.88 1.68 3.82
C GLU A 63 4.84 2.86 3.89
N ASP A 64 4.59 3.84 4.77
CA ASP A 64 5.47 4.99 4.96
C ASP A 64 6.86 4.54 5.41
N ASN A 65 6.93 3.57 6.33
CA ASN A 65 8.21 3.04 6.80
C ASN A 65 8.96 2.31 5.68
N PHE A 66 8.27 1.55 4.84
CA PHE A 66 8.89 0.90 3.68
C PHE A 66 9.39 1.93 2.66
N GLN A 67 8.64 3.00 2.41
CA GLN A 67 9.06 4.05 1.51
C GLN A 67 10.31 4.75 2.03
N LEU A 68 10.37 5.02 3.32
CA LEU A 68 11.55 5.62 3.93
C LEU A 68 12.77 4.70 3.81
N TRP A 69 12.60 3.39 4.05
CA TRP A 69 13.67 2.42 3.90
C TRP A 69 14.18 2.38 2.46
N ARG A 70 13.27 2.35 1.48
CA ARG A 70 13.63 2.34 0.06
C ARG A 70 14.40 3.59 -0.32
N PHE A 71 13.95 4.75 0.16
CA PHE A 71 14.62 6.01 -0.12
C PHE A 71 16.04 6.01 0.45
N ARG A 72 16.20 5.59 1.69
CA ARG A 72 17.52 5.50 2.33
C ARG A 72 18.44 4.53 1.61
N HIS A 73 17.88 3.41 1.17
CA HIS A 73 18.64 2.41 0.42
C HIS A 73 19.08 2.98 -0.93
N LEU A 74 18.20 3.66 -1.63
CA LEU A 74 18.53 4.34 -2.88
C LEU A 74 19.69 5.34 -2.68
N ARG A 75 19.61 6.16 -1.64
CA ARG A 75 20.68 7.13 -1.34
C ARG A 75 22.01 6.44 -1.07
N THR A 76 22.00 5.34 -0.36
CA THR A 76 23.20 4.56 -0.10
C THR A 76 23.80 4.03 -1.39
N VAL A 77 22.98 3.48 -2.27
CA VAL A 77 23.45 2.97 -3.58
C VAL A 77 24.00 4.11 -4.42
N GLN A 78 23.32 5.25 -4.48
CA GLN A 78 23.80 6.42 -5.23
C GLN A 78 25.16 6.92 -4.73
N ARG A 79 25.36 6.90 -3.42
CA ARG A 79 26.65 7.32 -2.83
C ARG A 79 27.77 6.33 -3.12
N THR A 80 27.42 5.06 -3.32
CA THR A 80 28.42 4.00 -3.53
C THR A 80 28.78 3.85 -5.00
N ILE A 81 27.80 3.77 -5.90
CA ILE A 81 28.03 3.48 -7.32
C ILE A 81 27.52 4.59 -8.26
N GLY A 82 26.90 5.64 -7.73
CA GLY A 82 26.28 6.68 -8.55
C GLY A 82 25.13 6.12 -9.36
N MET A 83 25.06 6.49 -10.63
CA MET A 83 24.02 6.00 -11.55
C MET A 83 24.52 4.89 -12.46
N LYS A 84 25.64 4.25 -12.10
CA LYS A 84 26.19 3.14 -12.88
C LYS A 84 25.30 1.91 -12.80
N SER A 85 25.36 1.06 -13.83
CA SER A 85 24.61 -0.19 -13.84
C SER A 85 25.09 -1.11 -12.73
N GLY A 86 24.12 -1.73 -12.03
CA GLY A 86 24.43 -2.76 -11.05
C GLY A 86 24.82 -4.07 -11.73
N THR A 87 25.25 -5.03 -10.90
CA THR A 87 25.53 -6.38 -11.38
C THR A 87 24.20 -7.02 -11.82
N GLY A 88 24.22 -7.75 -12.90
CA GLY A 88 23.04 -8.42 -13.44
C GLY A 88 22.30 -7.66 -14.52
N GLY A 89 22.88 -6.57 -15.04
CA GLY A 89 22.38 -5.89 -16.23
C GLY A 89 21.33 -4.81 -15.99
N SER A 90 20.95 -4.55 -14.73
CA SER A 90 20.06 -3.44 -14.40
C SER A 90 20.86 -2.29 -13.80
N SER A 91 20.40 -1.05 -14.02
CA SER A 91 20.93 0.10 -13.31
C SER A 91 20.43 0.07 -11.86
N GLY A 92 21.35 -0.12 -10.90
CA GLY A 92 20.97 -0.27 -9.49
C GLY A 92 20.19 0.92 -8.97
N ALA A 93 20.72 2.14 -9.16
CA ALA A 93 20.07 3.35 -8.66
C ALA A 93 18.76 3.64 -9.41
N ALA A 94 18.74 3.49 -10.74
CA ALA A 94 17.53 3.72 -11.52
C ALA A 94 16.43 2.72 -11.18
N PHE A 95 16.78 1.45 -10.97
CA PHE A 95 15.82 0.43 -10.56
C PHE A 95 15.21 0.78 -9.22
N LEU A 96 16.03 1.15 -8.23
CA LEU A 96 15.54 1.53 -6.90
C LEU A 96 14.69 2.78 -6.94
N GLN A 97 15.02 3.73 -7.81
CA GLN A 97 14.21 4.93 -7.98
C GLN A 97 12.81 4.60 -8.47
N LYS A 98 12.69 3.67 -9.42
CA LYS A 98 11.38 3.17 -9.87
C LYS A 98 10.63 2.47 -8.74
N ALA A 99 11.35 1.74 -7.88
CA ALA A 99 10.73 1.05 -6.75
C ALA A 99 10.07 2.01 -5.76
N LEU A 100 10.54 3.26 -5.68
CA LEU A 100 9.90 4.28 -4.82
C LEU A 100 8.51 4.67 -5.30
N GLU A 101 8.19 4.41 -6.56
CA GLU A 101 6.88 4.72 -7.13
C GLU A 101 5.83 3.65 -6.80
N LEU A 102 6.25 2.48 -6.28
CA LEU A 102 5.35 1.39 -5.96
C LEU A 102 4.59 1.68 -4.67
N THR A 103 3.30 1.43 -4.70
CA THR A 103 2.39 1.60 -3.56
C THR A 103 1.81 0.25 -3.18
N PHE A 104 1.91 -0.14 -1.90
CA PHE A 104 1.37 -1.41 -1.43
C PHE A 104 -0.15 -1.36 -1.21
N PHE A 105 -0.65 -0.22 -0.76
CA PHE A 105 -2.06 -0.06 -0.39
C PHE A 105 -2.66 1.14 -1.12
N PRO A 106 -2.79 1.05 -2.46
CA PRO A 106 -3.16 2.22 -3.25
C PRO A 106 -4.54 2.78 -2.92
N GLU A 107 -5.49 1.94 -2.51
CA GLU A 107 -6.83 2.39 -2.18
C GLU A 107 -6.86 3.22 -0.91
N LEU A 108 -5.97 2.93 0.06
CA LEU A 108 -5.87 3.72 1.29
C LEU A 108 -5.36 5.14 1.01
N PHE A 109 -4.46 5.28 0.03
CA PHE A 109 -3.99 6.60 -0.37
C PHE A 109 -5.03 7.33 -1.21
N ALA A 110 -5.76 6.63 -2.08
CA ALA A 110 -6.81 7.23 -2.88
C ALA A 110 -7.91 7.83 -2.02
N VAL A 111 -8.29 7.17 -0.92
CA VAL A 111 -9.37 7.65 -0.05
C VAL A 111 -9.00 8.97 0.64
N ARG A 112 -7.72 9.24 0.85
CA ARG A 112 -7.27 10.49 1.46
C ARG A 112 -7.70 11.72 0.66
N THR A 113 -7.79 11.58 -0.65
CA THR A 113 -8.24 12.66 -1.52
C THR A 113 -9.75 12.90 -1.37
N GLU A 114 -10.51 11.87 -1.01
CA GLU A 114 -11.97 11.94 -0.94
C GLU A 114 -12.51 12.25 0.45
N ILE A 115 -11.70 12.07 1.51
CA ILE A 115 -12.13 12.36 2.88
C ILE A 115 -12.41 13.85 3.02
N GLY A 116 -13.59 14.18 3.57
CA GLY A 116 -13.96 15.56 3.84
C GLY A 116 -14.58 16.29 2.65
N GLN A 117 -14.87 15.60 1.56
CA GLN A 117 -15.54 16.19 0.40
C GLN A 117 -17.03 15.91 0.38
#